data_5b7ad2f4b8c802df6e01b9122ffccbf0
#
_entry.id   5b7ad2f4b8c802df6e01b9122ffccbf0
#
_cell.length_a   1.000
_cell.length_b   1.000
_cell.length_c   1.000
_cell.angle_alpha   90.00
_cell.angle_beta   90.00
_cell.angle_gamma   90.00
#
_symmetry.space_group_name_H-M   'P 1'
#
loop_
_entity.id
_entity.type
_entity.pdbx_description
1 polymer ?
#
loop_
_entity_poly.entity_id
_entity_poly.type
_entity_poly.pdbx_seq_one_letter_code
_entity_poly.pdbx_strand_id
1 'polypeptide(L)'
;MAGGTRAFTAVLTRPDGQSGALASQLAEAGCDVLEFPLIDIAPVDDPAPLDAAFAALADYALVIFVSPNAIDRALAQYGAIWPNALPVGVVGPGSVAALERHGIAAPAHRVIAPQAPAD
;
A
#
# COMPACT_ATOMS: atom_id res chain seq x y z
N MET A 1 10.00 36.46 -6.99
CA MET A 1 9.45 36.28 -6.56
C MET A 1 8.41 36.13 -6.50
N ALA A 2 8.19 35.99 -6.99
CA ALA A 2 7.12 35.89 -6.97
C ALA A 2 6.49 35.84 -5.95
N GLY A 3 7.00 36.18 -5.55
CA GLY A 3 6.62 36.01 -4.47
C GLY A 3 5.52 36.22 -3.87
N GLY A 4 5.02 36.80 -4.20
CA GLY A 4 3.98 37.14 -3.44
C GLY A 4 2.80 36.35 -3.48
N THR A 5 2.66 35.60 -4.45
CA THR A 5 1.39 34.97 -4.62
C THR A 5 1.51 33.49 -4.52
N ARG A 6 0.91 32.96 -3.50
CA ARG A 6 0.72 31.54 -3.41
C ARG A 6 -0.69 31.23 -3.83
N ALA A 7 -0.81 30.27 -4.69
CA ALA A 7 -2.12 29.92 -5.17
C ALA A 7 -2.89 29.13 -4.12
N PHE A 8 -2.26 28.15 -3.47
CA PHE A 8 -3.00 27.20 -2.65
C PHE A 8 -2.14 26.67 -1.53
N THR A 9 -2.81 26.25 -0.47
CA THR A 9 -2.23 25.38 0.57
C THR A 9 -2.83 24.00 0.40
N ALA A 10 -1.97 23.01 0.21
CA ALA A 10 -2.39 21.62 0.14
C ALA A 10 -2.23 20.97 1.51
N VAL A 11 -3.27 20.31 1.97
CA VAL A 11 -3.25 19.57 3.23
C VAL A 11 -3.12 18.08 2.89
N LEU A 12 -2.06 17.45 3.36
CA LEU A 12 -1.79 16.04 3.10
C LEU A 12 -2.13 15.23 4.33
N THR A 13 -3.09 14.32 4.18
CA THR A 13 -3.64 13.56 5.30
C THR A 13 -3.21 12.10 5.31
N ARG A 14 -2.30 11.72 4.44
CA ARG A 14 -1.78 10.36 4.38
C ARG A 14 -1.01 10.01 5.66
N PRO A 15 -0.83 8.72 5.94
CA PRO A 15 -0.02 8.32 7.10
C PRO A 15 1.34 8.99 7.10
N ASP A 16 1.85 9.27 8.29
CA ASP A 16 3.13 9.94 8.46
C ASP A 16 4.22 9.19 7.70
N GLY A 17 5.08 9.95 7.03
CA GLY A 17 6.18 9.39 6.25
C GLY A 17 5.79 8.89 4.86
N GLN A 18 4.53 8.98 4.47
CA GLN A 18 4.06 8.47 3.17
C GLN A 18 3.75 9.56 2.16
N SER A 19 4.04 10.81 2.46
CA SER A 19 3.71 11.94 1.59
C SER A 19 4.92 12.68 1.03
N GLY A 20 6.13 12.18 1.25
CA GLY A 20 7.34 12.93 0.89
C GLY A 20 7.42 13.31 -0.59
N ALA A 21 7.18 12.37 -1.48
CA ALA A 21 7.26 12.64 -2.92
C ALA A 21 6.15 13.62 -3.35
N LEU A 22 4.94 13.42 -2.87
CA LEU A 22 3.83 14.29 -3.20
C LEU A 22 4.04 15.70 -2.65
N ALA A 23 4.53 15.79 -1.41
CA ALA A 23 4.82 17.09 -0.80
C ALA A 23 5.86 17.86 -1.62
N SER A 24 6.91 17.17 -2.06
CA SER A 24 7.94 17.81 -2.89
C SER A 24 7.39 18.30 -4.22
N GLN A 25 6.57 17.48 -4.88
CA GLN A 25 5.97 17.85 -6.15
C GLN A 25 5.04 19.05 -6.00
N LEU A 26 4.27 19.10 -4.95
CA LEU A 26 3.36 20.21 -4.69
C LEU A 26 4.14 21.49 -4.38
N ALA A 27 5.19 21.40 -3.60
CA ALA A 27 6.05 22.54 -3.30
C ALA A 27 6.69 23.08 -4.57
N GLU A 28 7.16 22.21 -5.45
CA GLU A 28 7.73 22.64 -6.73
C GLU A 28 6.70 23.30 -7.62
N ALA A 29 5.45 22.92 -7.49
CA ALA A 29 4.36 23.54 -8.25
C ALA A 29 3.89 24.87 -7.65
N GLY A 30 4.50 25.32 -6.56
CA GLY A 30 4.16 26.60 -5.95
C GLY A 30 3.14 26.53 -4.83
N CYS A 31 2.79 25.33 -4.36
CA CYS A 31 1.86 25.18 -3.25
C CYS A 31 2.58 25.22 -1.92
N ASP A 32 1.95 25.79 -0.92
CA ASP A 32 2.32 25.51 0.45
C ASP A 32 1.81 24.12 0.81
N VAL A 33 2.56 23.39 1.60
CA VAL A 33 2.20 22.03 1.99
C VAL A 33 2.10 21.96 3.51
N LEU A 34 0.95 21.48 3.99
CA LEU A 34 0.72 21.16 5.39
C LEU A 34 0.52 19.66 5.51
N GLU A 35 1.43 18.98 6.17
CA GLU A 35 1.26 17.58 6.46
C GLU A 35 0.47 17.41 7.75
N PHE A 36 -0.67 16.76 7.65
CA PHE A 36 -1.59 16.57 8.76
C PHE A 36 -2.11 15.14 8.74
N PRO A 37 -1.27 14.16 9.09
CA PRO A 37 -1.66 12.76 9.03
C PRO A 37 -2.89 12.49 9.90
N LEU A 38 -3.91 11.89 9.32
CA LEU A 38 -5.14 11.53 10.01
C LEU A 38 -5.22 10.05 10.33
N ILE A 39 -4.32 9.25 9.77
CA ILE A 39 -4.30 7.81 9.93
C ILE A 39 -2.89 7.40 10.33
N ASP A 40 -2.81 6.54 11.31
CA ASP A 40 -1.54 5.94 11.72
C ASP A 40 -1.56 4.46 11.37
N ILE A 41 -0.46 3.96 10.81
CA ILE A 41 -0.34 2.56 10.41
C ILE A 41 0.52 1.86 11.45
N ALA A 42 -0.07 0.89 12.12
CA ALA A 42 0.59 0.16 13.20
C ALA A 42 0.28 -1.33 13.11
N PRO A 43 1.11 -2.18 13.72
CA PRO A 43 0.76 -3.60 13.84
C PRO A 43 -0.55 -3.76 14.61
N VAL A 44 -1.27 -4.85 14.32
CA VAL A 44 -2.49 -5.15 15.08
C VAL A 44 -2.14 -5.47 16.54
N ASP A 45 -3.03 -5.11 17.45
CA ASP A 45 -2.80 -5.38 18.87
C ASP A 45 -2.83 -6.88 19.18
N ASP A 46 -3.78 -7.59 18.57
CA ASP A 46 -3.90 -9.04 18.74
C ASP A 46 -3.56 -9.74 17.42
N PRO A 47 -2.40 -10.38 17.30
CA PRO A 47 -2.02 -11.05 16.07
C PRO A 47 -2.71 -12.40 15.86
N ALA A 48 -3.40 -12.94 16.85
CA ALA A 48 -3.90 -14.31 16.79
C ALA A 48 -4.85 -14.57 15.62
N PRO A 49 -5.83 -13.69 15.29
CA PRO A 49 -6.71 -13.94 14.14
C PRO A 49 -5.94 -14.00 12.82
N LEU A 50 -4.95 -13.12 12.63
CA LEU A 50 -4.15 -13.12 11.40
C LEU A 50 -3.24 -14.34 11.35
N ASP A 51 -2.63 -14.72 12.46
CA ASP A 51 -1.80 -15.91 12.54
C ASP A 51 -2.62 -17.16 12.22
N ALA A 52 -3.85 -17.24 12.71
CA ALA A 52 -4.75 -18.35 12.40
C ALA A 52 -5.08 -18.42 10.91
N ALA A 53 -5.32 -17.26 10.29
CA ALA A 53 -5.57 -17.20 8.85
C ALA A 53 -4.35 -17.65 8.05
N PHE A 54 -3.16 -17.23 8.46
CA PHE A 54 -1.92 -17.65 7.79
C PHE A 54 -1.68 -19.14 7.96
N ALA A 55 -1.98 -19.70 9.11
CA ALA A 55 -1.86 -21.13 9.32
C ALA A 55 -2.80 -21.93 8.43
N ALA A 56 -3.90 -21.35 8.01
CA ALA A 56 -4.91 -21.97 7.16
C ALA A 56 -4.85 -21.52 5.70
N LEU A 57 -3.74 -20.94 5.24
CA LEU A 57 -3.64 -20.39 3.88
C LEU A 57 -4.02 -21.40 2.82
N ALA A 58 -3.67 -22.67 3.01
CA ALA A 58 -3.97 -23.71 2.02
C ALA A 58 -5.46 -23.94 1.83
N ASP A 59 -6.29 -23.49 2.77
CA ASP A 59 -7.75 -23.65 2.69
C ASP A 59 -8.42 -22.55 1.86
N TYR A 60 -7.69 -21.50 1.49
CA TYR A 60 -8.25 -20.40 0.72
C TYR A 60 -7.97 -20.55 -0.76
N ALA A 61 -8.92 -20.14 -1.57
CA ALA A 61 -8.79 -20.16 -3.02
C ALA A 61 -8.17 -18.85 -3.56
N LEU A 62 -8.25 -17.78 -2.78
CA LEU A 62 -7.79 -16.45 -3.19
C LEU A 62 -7.64 -15.59 -1.94
N VAL A 63 -6.58 -14.80 -1.90
CA VAL A 63 -6.42 -13.76 -0.87
C VAL A 63 -6.43 -12.41 -1.54
N ILE A 64 -7.20 -11.48 -1.01
CA ILE A 64 -7.31 -10.13 -1.55
C ILE A 64 -6.74 -9.14 -0.53
N PHE A 65 -5.79 -8.32 -0.99
CA PHE A 65 -5.27 -7.20 -0.22
C PHE A 65 -5.86 -5.89 -0.77
N VAL A 66 -6.33 -5.04 0.11
CA VAL A 66 -7.03 -3.83 -0.30
C VAL A 66 -6.15 -2.58 -0.35
N SER A 67 -4.89 -2.69 0.09
CA SER A 67 -3.97 -1.54 0.07
C SER A 67 -2.52 -2.00 0.20
N PRO A 68 -1.56 -1.16 -0.23
CA PRO A 68 -0.15 -1.45 0.04
C PRO A 68 0.17 -1.58 1.53
N ASN A 69 -0.46 -0.78 2.37
CA ASN A 69 -0.25 -0.87 3.82
C ASN A 69 -0.71 -2.22 4.37
N ALA A 70 -1.84 -2.73 3.89
CA ALA A 70 -2.32 -4.06 4.28
C ALA A 70 -1.32 -5.14 3.89
N ILE A 71 -0.76 -5.04 2.69
CA ILE A 71 0.25 -6.00 2.21
C ILE A 71 1.49 -5.96 3.11
N ASP A 72 2.03 -4.76 3.34
CA ASP A 72 3.26 -4.63 4.11
C ASP A 72 3.08 -5.15 5.53
N ARG A 73 1.97 -4.83 6.17
CA ARG A 73 1.72 -5.27 7.54
C ARG A 73 1.45 -6.77 7.63
N ALA A 74 0.62 -7.29 6.74
CA ALA A 74 0.29 -8.72 6.76
C ALA A 74 1.51 -9.57 6.46
N LEU A 75 2.27 -9.22 5.43
CA LEU A 75 3.41 -10.03 5.03
C LEU A 75 4.59 -9.89 5.97
N ALA A 76 4.74 -8.75 6.65
CA ALA A 76 5.73 -8.62 7.72
C ALA A 76 5.42 -9.59 8.86
N GLN A 77 4.14 -9.78 9.18
CA GLN A 77 3.74 -10.72 10.24
C GLN A 77 3.84 -12.17 9.77
N TYR A 78 3.51 -12.45 8.51
CA TYR A 78 3.56 -13.80 7.96
C TYR A 78 4.97 -14.38 8.00
N GLY A 79 5.94 -13.62 7.50
CA GLY A 79 7.36 -13.96 7.62
C GLY A 79 7.79 -15.22 6.88
N ALA A 80 7.00 -15.73 5.94
CA ALA A 80 7.30 -16.94 5.22
C ALA A 80 7.10 -16.74 3.72
N ILE A 81 7.49 -17.75 2.94
CA ILE A 81 7.32 -17.68 1.48
C ILE A 81 5.86 -17.90 1.13
N TRP A 82 5.32 -17.01 0.29
CA TRP A 82 3.93 -17.13 -0.16
C TRP A 82 3.77 -18.33 -1.07
N PRO A 83 2.72 -19.15 -0.88
CA PRO A 83 2.50 -20.32 -1.71
C PRO A 83 2.27 -19.95 -3.17
N ASN A 84 2.99 -20.58 -4.09
CA ASN A 84 2.85 -20.29 -5.52
C ASN A 84 1.45 -20.58 -6.04
N ALA A 85 0.78 -21.58 -5.46
CA ALA A 85 -0.54 -22.00 -5.93
C ALA A 85 -1.68 -21.12 -5.46
N LEU A 86 -1.42 -20.18 -4.54
CA LEU A 86 -2.46 -19.34 -3.96
C LEU A 86 -2.49 -17.97 -4.65
N PRO A 87 -3.51 -17.69 -5.48
CA PRO A 87 -3.60 -16.40 -6.16
C PRO A 87 -3.82 -15.26 -5.18
N VAL A 88 -3.32 -14.09 -5.56
CA VAL A 88 -3.48 -12.86 -4.78
C VAL A 88 -4.21 -11.82 -5.63
N GLY A 89 -5.25 -11.23 -5.08
CA GLY A 89 -5.97 -10.14 -5.71
C GLY A 89 -5.61 -8.81 -5.07
N VAL A 90 -5.52 -7.77 -5.87
CA VAL A 90 -5.25 -6.40 -5.42
C VAL A 90 -6.11 -5.42 -6.21
N VAL A 91 -6.22 -4.19 -5.70
CA VAL A 91 -7.12 -3.21 -6.27
C VAL A 91 -6.42 -2.12 -7.09
N GLY A 92 -5.10 -2.05 -7.06
CA GLY A 92 -4.41 -1.01 -7.82
C GLY A 92 -2.93 -1.28 -8.03
N PRO A 93 -2.27 -0.44 -8.86
CA PRO A 93 -0.86 -0.64 -9.22
C PRO A 93 0.10 -0.47 -8.05
N GLY A 94 -0.22 0.37 -7.09
CA GLY A 94 0.60 0.50 -5.88
C GLY A 94 0.65 -0.78 -5.07
N SER A 95 -0.44 -1.53 -5.07
CA SER A 95 -0.50 -2.83 -4.39
C SER A 95 0.29 -3.89 -5.16
N VAL A 96 0.26 -3.86 -6.50
CA VAL A 96 1.12 -4.74 -7.29
C VAL A 96 2.58 -4.52 -6.94
N ALA A 97 3.02 -3.26 -6.87
CA ALA A 97 4.39 -2.92 -6.50
C ALA A 97 4.72 -3.39 -5.08
N ALA A 98 3.79 -3.26 -4.15
CA ALA A 98 3.99 -3.74 -2.78
C ALA A 98 4.19 -5.25 -2.73
N LEU A 99 3.38 -6.00 -3.49
CA LEU A 99 3.55 -7.46 -3.59
C LEU A 99 4.93 -7.80 -4.14
N GLU A 100 5.39 -7.09 -5.17
CA GLU A 100 6.71 -7.32 -5.75
C GLU A 100 7.83 -7.13 -4.75
N ARG A 101 7.71 -6.12 -3.89
CA ARG A 101 8.70 -5.90 -2.82
C ARG A 101 8.77 -7.08 -1.85
N HIS A 102 7.70 -7.83 -1.72
CA HIS A 102 7.64 -9.03 -0.87
C HIS A 102 7.86 -10.31 -1.64
N GLY A 103 8.28 -10.22 -2.90
CA GLY A 103 8.61 -11.40 -3.69
C GLY A 103 7.41 -12.09 -4.34
N ILE A 104 6.26 -11.44 -4.36
CA ILE A 104 5.05 -12.01 -4.96
C ILE A 104 4.78 -11.32 -6.29
N ALA A 105 5.07 -12.02 -7.39
CA ALA A 105 4.94 -11.46 -8.73
C ALA A 105 4.79 -12.55 -9.77
N ALA A 106 4.21 -12.21 -10.91
CA ALA A 106 4.17 -13.10 -12.06
C ALA A 106 5.60 -13.31 -12.59
N PRO A 107 5.90 -14.45 -13.20
CA PRO A 107 5.00 -15.58 -13.44
C PRO A 107 4.92 -16.59 -12.31
N ALA A 108 5.76 -16.47 -11.27
CA ALA A 108 5.81 -17.44 -10.19
C ALA A 108 4.52 -17.46 -9.39
N HIS A 109 3.90 -16.29 -9.23
CA HIS A 109 2.64 -16.15 -8.50
C HIS A 109 1.58 -15.56 -9.41
N ARG A 110 0.34 -15.99 -9.25
CA ARG A 110 -0.77 -15.39 -9.97
C ARG A 110 -1.27 -14.16 -9.21
N VAL A 111 -1.09 -13.00 -9.80
CA VAL A 111 -1.56 -11.74 -9.24
C VAL A 111 -2.70 -11.23 -10.10
N ILE A 112 -3.85 -11.03 -9.48
CA ILE A 112 -5.06 -10.55 -10.13
C ILE A 112 -5.24 -9.09 -9.77
N ALA A 113 -5.20 -8.22 -10.78
CA ALA A 113 -5.33 -6.78 -10.58
C ALA A 113 -6.26 -6.21 -11.64
N PRO A 114 -6.92 -5.09 -11.36
CA PRO A 114 -7.71 -4.43 -12.38
C PRO A 114 -6.82 -4.04 -13.55
N GLN A 115 -7.41 -4.03 -14.74
CA GLN A 115 -6.71 -3.48 -15.89
C GLN A 115 -6.49 -1.98 -15.65
N ALA A 116 -5.42 -1.46 -16.23
CA ALA A 116 -5.14 -0.05 -16.09
C ALA A 116 -6.35 0.77 -16.53
N PRO A 117 -6.61 1.89 -15.83
CA PRO A 117 -7.71 2.76 -16.25
C PRO A 117 -7.56 3.19 -17.69
N ALA A 118 -8.66 3.41 -18.35
CA ALA A 118 -8.66 3.82 -19.74
C ALA A 118 -8.11 5.24 -19.93
N ASP A 119 -8.14 6.01 -18.89
CA ASP A 119 -7.67 7.41 -18.94
C ASP A 119 -6.24 7.55 -18.42
#